data_210a2e44244257d4a9def230887c44a6
#
_entry.id   210a2e44244257d4a9def230887c44a6
#
_cell.length_a   1.000
_cell.length_b   1.000
_cell.length_c   1.000
_cell.angle_alpha   90.00
_cell.angle_beta   90.00
_cell.angle_gamma   90.00
#
_symmetry.space_group_name_H-M   'P 1'
#
loop_
_entity.id
_entity.type
_entity.pdbx_description
1 polymer ?
#
loop_
_entity_poly.entity_id
_entity_poly.type
_entity_poly.pdbx_seq_one_letter_code
_entity_poly.pdbx_strand_id
1 'polypeptide(L)'
;MEKVSLFSGKTMPGDRVWALAHDKTRIPNSKKEWIPCSSFLRGSIAPSFMAVTSSYNDSNGTITLMHPSLEQLTFNPNNKEELNLFLKWIKPLCPSQGPSPNELYKVGDRGLTDTEYPSVSLLSIESLKELSSKIGSKLDTKRFRGNLWLSGGKPFEEFDWLGQEIVIGSAKFKIIEPIERCNATKVNPLNGESDIDTLNALNTYYGHQDFGVYCEVITGGSIEKGNQLIFC
;
A
#
# COMPACT_ATOMS: atom_id res chain seq x y z
N MET A 1 -1.26 14.08 1.94
CA MET A 1 0.06 14.73 1.75
C MET A 1 -0.11 15.72 0.62
N GLU A 2 0.18 16.99 0.84
CA GLU A 2 -0.02 18.02 -0.20
C GLU A 2 1.16 18.07 -1.18
N LYS A 3 2.37 17.84 -0.70
CA LYS A 3 3.59 17.82 -1.49
C LYS A 3 4.53 16.72 -1.00
N VAL A 4 5.23 16.04 -1.92
CA VAL A 4 6.22 15.01 -1.58
C VAL A 4 7.42 15.09 -2.53
N SER A 5 8.62 14.85 -2.00
CA SER A 5 9.84 14.70 -2.78
C SER A 5 10.14 13.23 -3.02
N LEU A 6 10.33 12.87 -4.28
CA LEU A 6 10.64 11.51 -4.73
C LEU A 6 12.11 11.42 -5.14
N PHE A 7 12.66 10.22 -5.02
CA PHE A 7 14.06 9.95 -5.35
C PHE A 7 14.14 8.79 -6.35
N SER A 8 15.05 8.91 -7.33
CA SER A 8 15.27 7.87 -8.34
C SER A 8 15.58 6.53 -7.67
N GLY A 9 14.93 5.46 -8.14
CA GLY A 9 15.11 4.09 -7.62
C GLY A 9 14.63 3.90 -6.18
N LYS A 10 13.75 4.79 -5.66
CA LYS A 10 13.17 4.67 -4.32
C LYS A 10 11.64 4.57 -4.39
N THR A 11 11.07 3.98 -3.35
CA THR A 11 9.62 3.94 -3.15
C THR A 11 9.06 5.30 -2.73
N MET A 12 7.75 5.41 -2.65
CA MET A 12 7.09 6.57 -2.02
C MET A 12 7.63 6.73 -0.58
N PRO A 13 8.07 7.93 -0.18
CA PRO A 13 8.55 8.18 1.18
C PRO A 13 7.54 7.75 2.25
N GLY A 14 8.01 6.98 3.22
CA GLY A 14 7.19 6.45 4.30
C GLY A 14 6.34 5.22 3.95
N ASP A 15 6.22 4.85 2.66
CA ASP A 15 5.40 3.70 2.27
C ASP A 15 6.13 2.38 2.57
N ARG A 16 5.44 1.49 3.30
CA ARG A 16 5.89 0.13 3.61
C ARG A 16 7.32 0.04 4.17
N VAL A 17 7.75 1.05 4.92
CA VAL A 17 9.08 1.08 5.57
C VAL A 17 9.25 -0.08 6.54
N TRP A 18 8.17 -0.47 7.19
CA TRP A 18 8.12 -1.62 8.10
C TRP A 18 7.07 -2.63 7.64
N ALA A 19 7.40 -3.90 7.76
CA ALA A 19 6.46 -4.99 7.57
C ALA A 19 6.37 -5.84 8.85
N LEU A 20 5.17 -6.30 9.17
CA LEU A 20 4.92 -7.12 10.37
C LEU A 20 5.25 -8.58 10.07
N ALA A 21 6.40 -9.03 10.54
CA ALA A 21 6.81 -10.42 10.46
C ALA A 21 6.03 -11.28 11.49
N HIS A 22 6.00 -12.56 11.23
CA HIS A 22 5.35 -13.55 12.09
C HIS A 22 6.27 -14.74 12.33
N ASP A 23 5.89 -15.64 13.21
CA ASP A 23 6.64 -16.81 13.65
C ASP A 23 7.11 -17.76 12.51
N LYS A 24 6.45 -17.68 11.33
CA LYS A 24 6.82 -18.49 10.14
C LYS A 24 7.58 -17.67 9.09
N THR A 25 7.81 -16.37 9.31
CA THR A 25 8.56 -15.51 8.38
C THR A 25 10.03 -15.94 8.38
N ARG A 26 10.56 -16.25 7.20
CA ARG A 26 11.98 -16.53 7.01
C ARG A 26 12.72 -15.24 6.71
N ILE A 27 13.31 -14.64 7.73
CA ILE A 27 14.10 -13.42 7.58
C ILE A 27 15.52 -13.80 7.16
N PRO A 28 16.06 -13.22 6.06
CA PRO A 28 17.44 -13.45 5.64
C PRO A 28 18.45 -13.02 6.71
N ASN A 29 19.57 -13.70 6.83
CA ASN A 29 20.61 -13.40 7.82
C ASN A 29 21.17 -11.97 7.68
N SER A 30 21.24 -11.45 6.46
CA SER A 30 21.68 -10.08 6.19
C SER A 30 20.74 -9.01 6.74
N LYS A 31 19.46 -9.34 6.97
CA LYS A 31 18.37 -8.40 7.32
C LYS A 31 18.29 -7.16 6.41
N LYS A 32 18.84 -7.26 5.18
CA LYS A 32 18.92 -6.16 4.22
C LYS A 32 18.29 -6.51 2.87
N GLU A 33 17.74 -7.70 2.74
CA GLU A 33 17.16 -8.19 1.50
C GLU A 33 15.65 -7.91 1.47
N TRP A 34 15.15 -7.54 0.29
CA TRP A 34 13.72 -7.54 0.06
C TRP A 34 13.19 -8.98 0.12
N ILE A 35 12.06 -9.15 0.75
CA ILE A 35 11.31 -10.41 0.75
C ILE A 35 9.85 -10.12 0.40
N PRO A 36 9.16 -11.04 -0.30
CA PRO A 36 7.83 -10.79 -0.82
C PRO A 36 6.81 -10.53 0.29
N CYS A 37 5.81 -9.73 -0.01
CA CYS A 37 4.74 -9.36 0.92
C CYS A 37 3.99 -10.57 1.50
N SER A 38 4.00 -11.70 0.79
CA SER A 38 3.42 -12.98 1.27
C SER A 38 4.10 -13.52 2.54
N SER A 39 5.33 -13.08 2.83
CA SER A 39 6.08 -13.45 4.03
C SER A 39 5.64 -12.71 5.29
N PHE A 40 4.73 -11.73 5.17
CA PHE A 40 4.32 -10.86 6.27
C PHE A 40 2.83 -10.98 6.59
N LEU A 41 2.45 -10.58 7.81
CA LEU A 41 1.06 -10.33 8.14
C LEU A 41 0.58 -9.06 7.41
N ARG A 42 -0.55 -9.18 6.72
CA ARG A 42 -1.12 -8.14 5.88
C ARG A 42 -2.64 -8.26 5.78
N GLY A 43 -3.30 -7.23 5.24
CA GLY A 43 -4.77 -7.16 5.16
C GLY A 43 -5.46 -8.32 4.43
N SER A 44 -4.75 -9.04 3.54
CA SER A 44 -5.30 -10.22 2.88
C SER A 44 -5.38 -11.46 3.77
N ILE A 45 -4.61 -11.50 4.89
CA ILE A 45 -4.59 -12.59 5.89
C ILE A 45 -5.31 -12.14 7.15
N ALA A 46 -5.15 -10.89 7.54
CA ALA A 46 -5.74 -10.25 8.71
C ALA A 46 -6.62 -9.06 8.26
N PRO A 47 -7.88 -9.30 7.87
CA PRO A 47 -8.77 -8.25 7.32
C PRO A 47 -8.86 -7.02 8.20
N SER A 48 -8.92 -7.16 9.52
CA SER A 48 -8.97 -6.05 10.48
C SER A 48 -7.81 -5.05 10.31
N PHE A 49 -6.67 -5.46 9.75
CA PHE A 49 -5.56 -4.54 9.48
C PHE A 49 -5.91 -3.44 8.46
N MET A 50 -6.92 -3.68 7.62
CA MET A 50 -7.35 -2.66 6.64
C MET A 50 -8.01 -1.46 7.30
N ALA A 51 -8.53 -1.59 8.53
CA ALA A 51 -9.06 -0.48 9.32
C ALA A 51 -8.01 0.23 10.19
N VAL A 52 -6.76 -0.24 10.21
CA VAL A 52 -5.67 0.46 10.88
C VAL A 52 -5.28 1.69 10.07
N THR A 53 -5.32 2.85 10.72
CA THR A 53 -4.73 4.09 10.19
C THR A 53 -3.44 4.39 10.92
N SER A 54 -2.48 4.98 10.22
CA SER A 54 -1.17 5.30 10.77
C SER A 54 -0.72 6.70 10.39
N SER A 55 0.03 7.33 11.29
CA SER A 55 0.80 8.53 11.00
C SER A 55 2.21 8.39 11.55
N TYR A 56 3.18 8.98 10.84
CA TYR A 56 4.59 8.96 11.24
C TYR A 56 5.05 10.37 11.56
N ASN A 57 5.72 10.51 12.69
CA ASN A 57 6.33 11.76 13.10
C ASN A 57 7.85 11.68 12.89
N ASP A 58 8.35 12.36 11.84
CA ASP A 58 9.76 12.37 11.47
C ASP A 58 10.67 12.98 12.53
N SER A 59 10.15 13.94 13.34
CA SER A 59 10.97 14.68 14.31
C SER A 59 11.43 13.81 15.50
N ASN A 60 10.64 12.81 15.88
CA ASN A 60 10.94 11.91 16.99
C ASN A 60 10.93 10.42 16.62
N GLY A 61 10.65 10.09 15.35
CA GLY A 61 10.67 8.72 14.83
C GLY A 61 9.53 7.84 15.35
N THR A 62 8.41 8.42 15.80
CA THR A 62 7.29 7.64 16.33
C THR A 62 6.21 7.39 15.29
N ILE A 63 5.54 6.23 15.44
CA ILE A 63 4.34 5.86 14.70
C ILE A 63 3.15 5.93 15.62
N THR A 64 2.08 6.60 15.19
CA THR A 64 0.79 6.56 15.86
C THR A 64 -0.17 5.71 15.05
N LEU A 65 -0.78 4.72 15.69
CA LEU A 65 -1.76 3.80 15.11
C LEU A 65 -3.12 3.99 15.75
N MET A 66 -4.18 3.91 14.95
CA MET A 66 -5.57 3.91 15.38
C MET A 66 -6.33 2.79 14.70
N HIS A 67 -7.25 2.17 15.44
CA HIS A 67 -8.20 1.17 14.93
C HIS A 67 -9.56 1.35 15.64
N PRO A 68 -10.71 1.15 14.99
CA PRO A 68 -12.03 1.41 15.58
C PRO A 68 -12.32 0.64 16.89
N SER A 69 -11.72 -0.52 17.08
CA SER A 69 -11.93 -1.38 18.28
C SER A 69 -10.80 -1.35 19.29
N LEU A 70 -9.76 -0.53 19.10
CA LEU A 70 -8.60 -0.46 19.99
C LEU A 70 -8.29 0.99 20.37
N GLU A 71 -7.72 1.17 21.55
CA GLU A 71 -7.17 2.47 21.92
C GLU A 71 -5.99 2.86 21.03
N GLN A 72 -5.80 4.15 20.82
CA GLN A 72 -4.67 4.67 20.07
C GLN A 72 -3.35 4.24 20.69
N LEU A 73 -2.41 3.82 19.85
CA LEU A 73 -1.04 3.51 20.25
C LEU A 73 -0.06 4.45 19.55
N THR A 74 0.84 5.07 20.30
CA THR A 74 2.04 5.74 19.76
C THR A 74 3.29 5.03 20.27
N PHE A 75 4.20 4.69 19.36
CA PHE A 75 5.42 3.97 19.71
C PHE A 75 6.56 4.29 18.74
N ASN A 76 7.80 4.11 19.21
CA ASN A 76 8.99 4.18 18.37
C ASN A 76 9.35 2.75 17.90
N PRO A 77 9.31 2.45 16.61
CA PRO A 77 9.58 1.10 16.08
C PRO A 77 11.04 0.64 16.29
N ASN A 78 11.96 1.55 16.63
CA ASN A 78 13.35 1.24 16.94
C ASN A 78 13.58 1.00 18.45
N ASN A 79 12.58 1.23 19.31
CA ASN A 79 12.63 0.94 20.74
C ASN A 79 12.05 -0.44 21.02
N LYS A 80 12.85 -1.34 21.58
CA LYS A 80 12.47 -2.74 21.81
C LYS A 80 11.30 -2.90 22.80
N GLU A 81 11.22 -2.06 23.82
CA GLU A 81 10.13 -2.11 24.80
C GLU A 81 8.83 -1.65 24.18
N GLU A 82 8.86 -0.56 23.42
CA GLU A 82 7.71 -0.02 22.71
C GLU A 82 7.25 -0.93 21.57
N LEU A 83 8.18 -1.64 20.92
CA LEU A 83 7.83 -2.69 19.95
C LEU A 83 7.01 -3.82 20.62
N ASN A 84 7.32 -4.19 21.86
CA ASN A 84 6.50 -5.17 22.58
C ASN A 84 5.08 -4.65 22.88
N LEU A 85 4.92 -3.36 23.12
CA LEU A 85 3.58 -2.74 23.25
C LEU A 85 2.82 -2.82 21.94
N PHE A 86 3.47 -2.51 20.82
CA PHE A 86 2.88 -2.67 19.48
C PHE A 86 2.46 -4.12 19.20
N LEU A 87 3.31 -5.10 19.49
CA LEU A 87 2.98 -6.52 19.27
C LEU A 87 1.77 -6.97 20.10
N LYS A 88 1.62 -6.46 21.33
CA LYS A 88 0.43 -6.69 22.16
C LYS A 88 -0.81 -6.01 21.58
N TRP A 89 -0.66 -4.78 21.09
CA TRP A 89 -1.73 -3.99 20.51
C TRP A 89 -2.28 -4.60 19.22
N ILE A 90 -1.41 -5.09 18.34
CA ILE A 90 -1.82 -5.64 17.03
C ILE A 90 -2.39 -7.07 17.13
N LYS A 91 -2.05 -7.82 18.19
CA LYS A 91 -2.42 -9.22 18.35
C LYS A 91 -3.94 -9.49 18.29
N PRO A 92 -4.83 -8.70 18.88
CA PRO A 92 -6.29 -8.89 18.77
C PRO A 92 -6.82 -8.76 17.35
N LEU A 93 -6.10 -8.06 16.46
CA LEU A 93 -6.48 -7.88 15.05
C LEU A 93 -5.99 -9.03 14.15
N CYS A 94 -5.14 -9.92 14.68
CA CYS A 94 -4.67 -11.09 13.95
C CYS A 94 -5.70 -12.22 13.97
N PRO A 95 -5.74 -13.09 12.95
CA PRO A 95 -6.59 -14.27 12.95
C PRO A 95 -6.32 -15.15 14.19
N SER A 96 -7.36 -15.68 14.79
CA SER A 96 -7.26 -16.58 15.96
C SER A 96 -6.53 -17.88 15.64
N GLN A 97 -6.65 -18.34 14.39
CA GLN A 97 -5.88 -19.47 13.85
C GLN A 97 -5.01 -18.95 12.72
N GLY A 98 -3.71 -18.89 12.92
CA GLY A 98 -2.79 -18.34 11.92
C GLY A 98 -1.42 -18.04 12.52
N PRO A 99 -0.53 -17.45 11.72
CA PRO A 99 0.78 -17.03 12.18
C PRO A 99 0.68 -15.89 13.21
N SER A 100 1.54 -15.94 14.23
CA SER A 100 1.57 -14.94 15.30
C SER A 100 2.58 -13.82 14.99
N PRO A 101 2.23 -12.54 15.22
CA PRO A 101 3.16 -11.42 15.01
C PRO A 101 4.33 -11.52 15.99
N ASN A 102 5.56 -11.28 15.53
CA ASN A 102 6.74 -11.38 16.36
C ASN A 102 7.71 -10.19 16.26
N GLU A 103 7.88 -9.58 15.10
CA GLU A 103 8.78 -8.44 14.95
C GLU A 103 8.37 -7.54 13.78
N LEU A 104 8.93 -6.32 13.74
CA LEU A 104 8.90 -5.46 12.58
C LEU A 104 10.18 -5.65 11.76
N TYR A 105 10.01 -6.00 10.50
CA TYR A 105 11.10 -6.12 9.54
C TYR A 105 11.25 -4.83 8.74
N LYS A 106 12.48 -4.37 8.53
CA LYS A 106 12.84 -3.17 7.77
C LYS A 106 14.04 -3.45 6.89
N VAL A 107 14.02 -2.93 5.67
CA VAL A 107 15.12 -3.06 4.70
C VAL A 107 15.67 -1.66 4.35
N GLY A 108 16.68 -1.21 5.09
CA GLY A 108 17.35 0.07 4.81
C GLY A 108 16.37 1.22 4.56
N ASP A 109 16.59 1.95 3.48
CA ASP A 109 15.74 3.06 3.00
C ASP A 109 14.75 2.62 1.92
N ARG A 110 14.63 1.32 1.68
CA ARG A 110 13.70 0.77 0.72
C ARG A 110 12.40 0.37 1.42
N GLY A 111 11.26 0.74 0.84
CA GLY A 111 9.96 0.18 1.24
C GLY A 111 9.83 -1.29 0.83
N LEU A 112 9.13 -2.08 1.62
CA LEU A 112 8.78 -3.48 1.35
C LEU A 112 7.54 -3.53 0.45
N THR A 113 7.66 -3.00 -0.77
CA THR A 113 6.61 -3.02 -1.79
C THR A 113 6.32 -4.44 -2.26
N ASP A 114 5.20 -4.63 -2.94
CA ASP A 114 4.76 -5.96 -3.41
C ASP A 114 5.64 -6.49 -4.56
N THR A 115 6.48 -5.63 -5.15
CA THR A 115 7.40 -5.94 -6.24
C THR A 115 8.85 -6.03 -5.75
N GLU A 116 9.69 -6.79 -6.46
CA GLU A 116 11.12 -6.89 -6.17
C GLU A 116 11.86 -5.57 -6.42
N TYR A 117 11.40 -4.74 -7.35
CA TYR A 117 11.90 -3.37 -7.56
C TYR A 117 11.16 -2.34 -6.69
N PRO A 118 11.76 -1.19 -6.39
CA PRO A 118 11.13 -0.12 -5.61
C PRO A 118 9.98 0.54 -6.38
N SER A 119 8.75 0.05 -6.20
CA SER A 119 7.60 0.54 -6.95
C SER A 119 6.82 1.64 -6.23
N VAL A 120 6.18 2.48 -7.03
CA VAL A 120 5.14 3.44 -6.66
C VAL A 120 3.86 3.04 -7.39
N SER A 121 2.77 2.91 -6.67
CA SER A 121 1.47 2.56 -7.27
C SER A 121 0.72 3.81 -7.74
N LEU A 122 0.22 3.77 -8.98
CA LEU A 122 -0.55 4.82 -9.63
C LEU A 122 -1.92 4.25 -10.02
N LEU A 123 -2.99 4.90 -9.56
CA LEU A 123 -4.36 4.45 -9.69
C LEU A 123 -5.25 5.58 -10.24
N SER A 124 -6.34 5.21 -10.90
CA SER A 124 -7.30 6.15 -11.49
C SER A 124 -8.58 6.26 -10.65
N ILE A 125 -9.00 7.49 -10.40
CA ILE A 125 -10.30 7.80 -9.78
C ILE A 125 -11.44 7.43 -10.73
N GLU A 126 -11.25 7.55 -12.04
CA GLU A 126 -12.24 7.19 -13.04
C GLU A 126 -12.44 5.68 -13.08
N SER A 127 -11.37 4.88 -13.00
CA SER A 127 -11.43 3.42 -12.86
C SER A 127 -12.17 3.02 -11.57
N LEU A 128 -11.93 3.74 -10.47
CA LEU A 128 -12.64 3.49 -9.20
C LEU A 128 -14.12 3.81 -9.29
N LYS A 129 -14.51 4.89 -9.95
CA LYS A 129 -15.90 5.25 -10.18
C LYS A 129 -16.61 4.23 -11.06
N GLU A 130 -15.96 3.81 -12.14
CA GLU A 130 -16.50 2.79 -13.05
C GLU A 130 -16.71 1.46 -12.34
N LEU A 131 -15.71 0.97 -11.61
CA LEU A 131 -15.83 -0.26 -10.81
C LEU A 131 -16.92 -0.13 -9.75
N SER A 132 -17.01 1.03 -9.06
CA SER A 132 -18.08 1.31 -8.09
C SER A 132 -19.46 1.26 -8.72
N SER A 133 -19.61 1.80 -9.93
CA SER A 133 -20.86 1.77 -10.70
C SER A 133 -21.27 0.34 -11.08
N LYS A 134 -20.32 -0.48 -11.55
CA LYS A 134 -20.56 -1.90 -11.88
C LYS A 134 -20.98 -2.72 -10.67
N ILE A 135 -20.40 -2.45 -9.51
CA ILE A 135 -20.73 -3.12 -8.24
C ILE A 135 -22.07 -2.61 -7.66
N GLY A 136 -22.47 -1.37 -8.01
CA GLY A 136 -23.65 -0.71 -7.40
C GLY A 136 -23.37 -0.17 -5.99
N SER A 137 -22.10 -0.01 -5.61
CA SER A 137 -21.69 0.50 -4.29
C SER A 137 -20.43 1.35 -4.39
N LYS A 138 -20.40 2.48 -3.66
CA LYS A 138 -19.24 3.37 -3.65
C LYS A 138 -18.04 2.70 -2.97
N LEU A 139 -16.95 2.58 -3.69
CA LEU A 139 -15.68 2.08 -3.17
C LEU A 139 -14.82 3.21 -2.60
N ASP A 140 -14.20 2.97 -1.44
CA ASP A 140 -13.20 3.87 -0.86
C ASP A 140 -11.83 3.59 -1.48
N THR A 141 -11.08 4.65 -1.82
CA THR A 141 -9.70 4.57 -2.33
C THR A 141 -8.77 3.78 -1.39
N LYS A 142 -9.00 3.84 -0.08
CA LYS A 142 -8.19 3.15 0.93
C LYS A 142 -8.20 1.62 0.77
N ARG A 143 -9.21 1.03 0.13
CA ARG A 143 -9.25 -0.42 -0.17
C ARG A 143 -8.06 -0.86 -1.01
N PHE A 144 -7.63 0.01 -1.92
CA PHE A 144 -6.58 -0.28 -2.90
C PHE A 144 -5.18 0.14 -2.45
N ARG A 145 -5.07 0.93 -1.36
CA ARG A 145 -3.78 1.35 -0.75
C ARG A 145 -2.79 1.93 -1.77
N GLY A 146 -3.32 2.71 -2.73
CA GLY A 146 -2.51 3.34 -3.77
C GLY A 146 -1.74 4.56 -3.27
N ASN A 147 -0.55 4.79 -3.83
CA ASN A 147 0.29 5.94 -3.51
C ASN A 147 -0.20 7.21 -4.23
N LEU A 148 -0.41 7.11 -5.54
CA LEU A 148 -0.84 8.21 -6.38
C LEU A 148 -2.23 7.92 -6.96
N TRP A 149 -3.11 8.90 -6.90
CA TRP A 149 -4.44 8.82 -7.47
C TRP A 149 -4.59 9.93 -8.51
N LEU A 150 -4.78 9.52 -9.76
CA LEU A 150 -5.06 10.42 -10.87
C LEU A 150 -6.56 10.66 -11.01
N SER A 151 -6.93 11.85 -11.47
CA SER A 151 -8.28 12.18 -11.87
C SER A 151 -8.29 12.72 -13.30
N GLY A 152 -9.35 12.46 -14.03
CA GLY A 152 -9.47 12.75 -15.47
C GLY A 152 -9.09 11.53 -16.31
N GLY A 153 -9.35 11.61 -17.61
CA GLY A 153 -9.14 10.53 -18.55
C GLY A 153 -10.27 9.50 -18.58
N LYS A 154 -10.02 8.34 -19.12
CA LYS A 154 -10.98 7.23 -19.23
C LYS A 154 -10.73 6.19 -18.16
N PRO A 155 -11.76 5.45 -17.73
CA PRO A 155 -11.57 4.30 -16.84
C PRO A 155 -10.60 3.28 -17.45
N PHE A 156 -9.66 2.81 -16.64
CA PHE A 156 -8.66 1.79 -16.97
C PHE A 156 -7.67 2.15 -18.10
N GLU A 157 -7.62 3.40 -18.55
CA GLU A 157 -6.66 3.83 -19.57
C GLU A 157 -5.20 3.74 -19.09
N GLU A 158 -4.98 3.68 -17.76
CA GLU A 158 -3.66 3.47 -17.18
C GLU A 158 -2.97 2.19 -17.66
N PHE A 159 -3.72 1.20 -18.15
CA PHE A 159 -3.17 -0.03 -18.74
C PHE A 159 -2.59 0.18 -20.12
N ASP A 160 -3.07 1.17 -20.87
CA ASP A 160 -2.55 1.52 -22.20
C ASP A 160 -1.17 2.21 -22.11
N TRP A 161 -0.78 2.61 -20.90
CA TRP A 161 0.48 3.33 -20.66
C TRP A 161 1.66 2.42 -20.30
N LEU A 162 1.49 1.10 -20.30
CA LEU A 162 2.54 0.16 -19.95
C LEU A 162 3.79 0.34 -20.83
N GLY A 163 4.96 0.41 -20.17
CA GLY A 163 6.25 0.66 -20.82
C GLY A 163 6.54 2.13 -21.14
N GLN A 164 5.57 3.02 -21.01
CA GLN A 164 5.73 4.45 -21.27
C GLN A 164 6.38 5.18 -20.09
N GLU A 165 6.96 6.33 -20.39
CA GLU A 165 7.49 7.27 -19.41
C GLU A 165 6.55 8.46 -19.27
N ILE A 166 6.29 8.85 -18.01
CA ILE A 166 5.43 9.97 -17.66
C ILE A 166 6.14 10.92 -16.71
N VAL A 167 5.73 12.17 -16.72
CA VAL A 167 6.16 13.21 -15.78
C VAL A 167 4.94 13.67 -14.98
N ILE A 168 5.10 13.75 -13.65
CA ILE A 168 4.16 14.38 -12.73
C ILE A 168 4.95 15.36 -11.87
N GLY A 169 4.58 16.65 -11.92
CA GLY A 169 5.40 17.70 -11.30
C GLY A 169 6.78 17.78 -11.92
N SER A 170 7.83 17.56 -11.13
CA SER A 170 9.22 17.46 -11.63
C SER A 170 9.79 16.04 -11.56
N ALA A 171 9.01 15.05 -11.14
CA ALA A 171 9.43 13.65 -11.08
C ALA A 171 9.04 12.91 -12.36
N LYS A 172 9.92 12.02 -12.82
CA LYS A 172 9.71 11.17 -13.99
C LYS A 172 9.57 9.71 -13.57
N PHE A 173 8.58 9.03 -14.12
CA PHE A 173 8.25 7.65 -13.82
C PHE A 173 8.26 6.81 -15.09
N LYS A 174 8.61 5.53 -14.95
CA LYS A 174 8.36 4.51 -15.96
C LYS A 174 7.25 3.60 -15.48
N ILE A 175 6.25 3.37 -16.29
CA ILE A 175 5.13 2.46 -15.99
C ILE A 175 5.57 1.04 -16.36
N ILE A 176 5.49 0.11 -15.39
CA ILE A 176 6.10 -1.21 -15.54
C ILE A 176 5.04 -2.29 -15.79
N GLU A 177 4.08 -2.44 -14.89
CA GLU A 177 3.12 -3.55 -14.93
C GLU A 177 1.79 -3.20 -14.24
N PRO A 178 0.69 -3.91 -14.55
CA PRO A 178 -0.56 -3.81 -13.82
C PRO A 178 -0.42 -4.27 -12.38
N ILE A 179 -1.30 -3.82 -11.50
CA ILE A 179 -1.36 -4.26 -10.11
C ILE A 179 -2.44 -5.33 -9.96
N GLU A 180 -2.05 -6.60 -9.91
CA GLU A 180 -2.97 -7.67 -9.52
C GLU A 180 -3.41 -7.50 -8.08
N ARG A 181 -4.73 -7.51 -7.85
CA ARG A 181 -5.31 -7.26 -6.52
C ARG A 181 -5.53 -8.54 -5.75
N CYS A 182 -5.37 -8.44 -4.42
CA CYS A 182 -5.57 -9.52 -3.48
C CYS A 182 -6.82 -9.28 -2.61
N ASN A 183 -7.16 -10.26 -1.77
CA ASN A 183 -8.33 -10.21 -0.88
C ASN A 183 -8.40 -8.97 0.04
N ALA A 184 -7.30 -8.24 0.25
CA ALA A 184 -7.32 -7.01 1.04
C ALA A 184 -8.31 -5.97 0.49
N THR A 185 -8.51 -5.90 -0.85
CA THR A 185 -9.44 -4.94 -1.46
C THR A 185 -10.90 -5.24 -1.18
N LYS A 186 -11.24 -6.48 -0.77
CA LYS A 186 -12.60 -6.87 -0.37
C LYS A 186 -13.01 -6.30 0.99
N VAL A 187 -12.04 -5.80 1.77
CA VAL A 187 -12.23 -5.38 3.15
C VAL A 187 -12.61 -3.90 3.22
N ASN A 188 -13.61 -3.59 4.02
CA ASN A 188 -14.02 -2.23 4.34
C ASN A 188 -12.94 -1.56 5.22
N PRO A 189 -12.33 -0.45 4.78
CA PRO A 189 -11.28 0.22 5.53
C PRO A 189 -11.77 0.99 6.77
N LEU A 190 -13.09 1.05 7.00
CA LEU A 190 -13.67 1.70 8.16
C LEU A 190 -13.79 0.76 9.37
N ASN A 191 -14.05 -0.52 9.14
CA ASN A 191 -14.30 -1.50 10.20
C ASN A 191 -13.45 -2.77 10.14
N GLY A 192 -12.72 -3.01 9.03
CA GLY A 192 -11.89 -4.19 8.85
C GLY A 192 -12.66 -5.47 8.52
N GLU A 193 -13.92 -5.37 8.09
CA GLU A 193 -14.75 -6.50 7.69
C GLU A 193 -14.81 -6.64 6.17
N SER A 194 -14.85 -7.87 5.66
CA SER A 194 -15.09 -8.12 4.24
C SER A 194 -16.56 -7.85 3.89
N ASP A 195 -16.80 -6.94 2.96
CA ASP A 195 -18.14 -6.50 2.59
C ASP A 195 -18.43 -6.54 1.09
N ILE A 196 -17.41 -6.38 0.24
CA ILE A 196 -17.55 -6.29 -1.22
C ILE A 196 -16.54 -7.20 -1.91
N ASP A 197 -16.98 -8.11 -2.75
CA ASP A 197 -16.07 -8.95 -3.55
C ASP A 197 -15.56 -8.22 -4.79
N THR A 198 -14.59 -7.33 -4.56
CA THR A 198 -13.94 -6.52 -5.60
C THR A 198 -13.19 -7.38 -6.63
N LEU A 199 -12.63 -8.53 -6.22
CA LEU A 199 -11.90 -9.41 -7.14
C LEU A 199 -12.85 -10.11 -8.11
N ASN A 200 -13.98 -10.61 -7.60
CA ASN A 200 -15.01 -11.19 -8.46
C ASN A 200 -15.58 -10.14 -9.42
N ALA A 201 -15.80 -8.92 -8.96
CA ALA A 201 -16.28 -7.83 -9.80
C ALA A 201 -15.28 -7.50 -10.92
N LEU A 202 -13.99 -7.32 -10.60
CA LEU A 202 -12.94 -7.09 -11.60
C LEU A 202 -12.91 -8.22 -12.64
N ASN A 203 -12.89 -9.47 -12.18
CA ASN A 203 -12.87 -10.62 -13.09
C ASN A 203 -14.12 -10.73 -13.95
N THR A 204 -15.29 -10.46 -13.38
CA THR A 204 -16.58 -10.55 -14.10
C THR A 204 -16.72 -9.49 -15.18
N TYR A 205 -16.33 -8.23 -14.88
CA TYR A 205 -16.56 -7.11 -15.80
C TYR A 205 -15.39 -6.85 -16.75
N TYR A 206 -14.16 -7.26 -16.38
CA TYR A 206 -12.95 -6.92 -17.15
C TYR A 206 -12.09 -8.15 -17.51
N GLY A 207 -12.38 -9.34 -16.96
CA GLY A 207 -11.66 -10.58 -17.27
C GLY A 207 -10.30 -10.73 -16.56
N HIS A 208 -10.00 -9.86 -15.61
CA HIS A 208 -8.76 -9.86 -14.80
C HIS A 208 -9.04 -9.33 -13.38
N GLN A 209 -8.03 -9.38 -12.51
CA GLN A 209 -8.12 -8.83 -11.15
C GLN A 209 -7.20 -7.61 -10.95
N ASP A 210 -6.80 -6.97 -12.04
CA ASP A 210 -5.89 -5.83 -12.01
C ASP A 210 -6.63 -4.52 -11.76
N PHE A 211 -6.00 -3.62 -10.98
CA PHE A 211 -6.50 -2.28 -10.76
C PHE A 211 -5.34 -1.32 -10.47
N GLY A 212 -5.07 -0.39 -11.38
CA GLY A 212 -3.92 0.52 -11.37
C GLY A 212 -2.63 -0.14 -11.86
N VAL A 213 -1.55 0.62 -11.88
CA VAL A 213 -0.23 0.20 -12.38
C VAL A 213 0.88 0.50 -11.39
N TYR A 214 1.94 -0.30 -11.42
CA TYR A 214 3.19 -0.01 -10.75
C TYR A 214 4.12 0.79 -11.65
N CYS A 215 4.78 1.78 -11.04
CA CYS A 215 5.77 2.64 -11.68
C CYS A 215 7.09 2.61 -10.90
N GLU A 216 8.21 2.82 -11.59
CA GLU A 216 9.49 3.19 -11.00
C GLU A 216 9.74 4.68 -11.13
N VAL A 217 10.32 5.29 -10.10
CA VAL A 217 10.84 6.67 -10.17
C VAL A 217 12.19 6.65 -10.88
N ILE A 218 12.23 7.05 -12.15
CA ILE A 218 13.49 7.10 -12.94
C ILE A 218 14.25 8.41 -12.79
N THR A 219 13.52 9.52 -12.53
CA THR A 219 14.13 10.80 -12.15
C THR A 219 13.41 11.34 -10.93
N GLY A 220 14.15 11.62 -9.87
CA GLY A 220 13.62 12.22 -8.65
C GLY A 220 13.08 13.63 -8.91
N GLY A 221 12.17 14.07 -8.05
CA GLY A 221 11.55 15.37 -8.16
C GLY A 221 10.46 15.58 -7.11
N SER A 222 9.82 16.73 -7.14
CA SER A 222 8.72 17.07 -6.26
C SER A 222 7.39 16.93 -7.00
N ILE A 223 6.44 16.28 -6.35
CA ILE A 223 5.04 16.21 -6.80
C ILE A 223 4.12 16.80 -5.75
N GLU A 224 3.02 17.41 -6.20
CA GLU A 224 2.00 17.97 -5.32
C GLU A 224 0.59 17.76 -5.90
N LYS A 225 -0.40 17.89 -5.04
CA LYS A 225 -1.79 17.76 -5.46
C LYS A 225 -2.12 18.78 -6.56
N GLY A 226 -2.71 18.31 -7.65
CA GLY A 226 -3.07 19.13 -8.81
C GLY A 226 -2.02 19.14 -9.92
N ASN A 227 -0.84 18.53 -9.73
CA ASN A 227 0.07 18.34 -10.85
C ASN A 227 -0.57 17.48 -11.94
N GLN A 228 -0.34 17.88 -13.18
CA GLN A 228 -0.78 17.13 -14.35
C GLN A 228 0.20 16.01 -14.69
N LEU A 229 -0.33 14.92 -15.26
CA LEU A 229 0.45 13.88 -15.89
C LEU A 229 0.74 14.26 -17.34
N ILE A 230 1.98 14.16 -17.77
CA ILE A 230 2.46 14.45 -19.12
C ILE A 230 3.22 13.23 -19.64
N PHE A 231 2.94 12.79 -20.84
CA PHE A 231 3.72 11.74 -21.52
C PHE A 231 5.01 12.33 -22.11
N CYS A 232 6.11 11.53 -22.07
CA CYS A 232 7.42 11.94 -22.62
C CYS A 232 7.56 11.57 -24.09
#